data_d9efb54f891f87922fba20ff99a94a81
#
_entry.id   d9efb54f891f87922fba20ff99a94a81
#
_cell.length_a   1.000
_cell.length_b   1.000
_cell.length_c   1.000
_cell.angle_alpha   90.00
_cell.angle_beta   90.00
_cell.angle_gamma   90.00
#
_symmetry.space_group_name_H-M   'P 1'
#
loop_
_entity.id
_entity.type
_entity.pdbx_description
1 polymer ?
#
loop_
_entity_poly.entity_id
_entity_poly.type
_entity_poly.pdbx_seq_one_letter_code
_entity_poly.pdbx_strand_id
1 'polypeptide(L)'
;MRIQIPNIEVYEVNESIQNKINTAEEDITNIKFENVVETVQGYKLEFKSCKFVGCICTASKFEHMYFTDIIFENCDFSNTDFSESYFNRVEFINCKFVGTNFMVSVFNNVKIKNSNFRYSNFSMSKIKEFILEENDLANSYFQECEMKNTYISKSDFINTQFFRTKLNKIDFSDSNIEGIVVAMEDVKGMIVSEFQALELSKLLGINIKT
;
A
#
# COMPACT_ATOMS: atom_id res chain seq x y z
N MET A 1 1.64 -1.93 17.36
CA MET A 1 2.48 -2.94 16.65
C MET A 1 3.86 -2.36 16.37
N ARG A 2 4.92 -3.16 16.35
CA ARG A 2 6.28 -2.69 16.01
C ARG A 2 6.75 -3.43 14.77
N ILE A 3 7.15 -2.69 13.74
CA ILE A 3 7.72 -3.20 12.49
C ILE A 3 9.19 -2.79 12.38
N GLN A 4 9.93 -3.41 11.48
CA GLN A 4 11.26 -2.92 11.10
C GLN A 4 11.08 -1.72 10.18
N ILE A 5 11.81 -0.64 10.48
CA ILE A 5 11.81 0.58 9.67
C ILE A 5 12.93 0.53 8.62
N PRO A 6 12.85 1.32 7.53
CA PRO A 6 13.94 1.43 6.56
C PRO A 6 15.26 1.90 7.19
N ASN A 7 16.35 1.26 6.78
CA ASN A 7 17.71 1.73 7.07
C ASN A 7 18.23 2.48 5.85
N ILE A 8 18.26 3.81 5.92
CA ILE A 8 18.59 4.67 4.79
C ILE A 8 19.96 5.30 4.99
N GLU A 9 20.87 5.02 4.06
CA GLU A 9 22.18 5.66 3.96
C GLU A 9 22.29 6.25 2.55
N VAL A 10 22.12 7.56 2.41
CA VAL A 10 22.15 8.25 1.11
C VAL A 10 23.51 8.90 0.90
N TYR A 11 24.16 8.58 -0.20
CA TYR A 11 25.46 9.15 -0.59
C TYR A 11 25.38 9.99 -1.88
N GLU A 12 24.32 9.84 -2.65
CA GLU A 12 24.13 10.53 -3.92
C GLU A 12 22.72 11.12 -4.01
N VAL A 13 22.61 12.31 -4.63
CA VAL A 13 21.33 12.89 -5.05
C VAL A 13 21.27 12.82 -6.57
N ASN A 14 20.15 12.31 -7.11
CA ASN A 14 19.98 12.15 -8.54
C ASN A 14 18.67 12.76 -9.02
N GLU A 15 18.69 13.31 -10.23
CA GLU A 15 17.57 14.02 -10.86
C GLU A 15 16.80 13.17 -11.87
N SER A 16 17.20 11.91 -12.12
CA SER A 16 16.49 11.00 -13.02
C SER A 16 16.54 9.55 -12.54
N ILE A 17 15.35 8.98 -12.28
CA ILE A 17 15.17 7.57 -11.95
C ILE A 17 15.38 6.72 -13.21
N GLN A 18 14.84 7.16 -14.36
CA GLN A 18 14.95 6.41 -15.61
C GLN A 18 16.39 6.28 -16.07
N ASN A 19 17.20 7.33 -15.93
CA ASN A 19 18.61 7.25 -16.28
C ASN A 19 19.36 6.25 -15.40
N LYS A 20 19.08 6.22 -14.10
CA LYS A 20 19.68 5.22 -13.19
C LYS A 20 19.27 3.81 -13.57
N ILE A 21 18.00 3.57 -13.89
CA ILE A 21 17.53 2.27 -14.38
C ILE A 21 18.26 1.85 -15.65
N ASN A 22 18.40 2.76 -16.62
CA ASN A 22 19.03 2.45 -17.90
C ASN A 22 20.54 2.17 -17.81
N THR A 23 21.20 2.71 -16.78
CA THR A 23 22.65 2.58 -16.58
C THR A 23 23.02 1.59 -15.49
N ALA A 24 22.04 0.99 -14.81
CA ALA A 24 22.27 0.03 -13.74
C ALA A 24 22.78 -1.28 -14.34
N GLU A 25 23.99 -1.68 -13.92
CA GLU A 25 24.53 -3.03 -14.15
C GLU A 25 24.14 -3.99 -13.02
N GLU A 26 23.81 -3.43 -11.86
CA GLU A 26 23.41 -4.11 -10.62
C GLU A 26 22.29 -3.30 -9.92
N ASP A 27 22.11 -3.52 -8.63
CA ASP A 27 21.12 -2.83 -7.80
C ASP A 27 21.38 -1.32 -7.71
N ILE A 28 20.30 -0.54 -7.66
CA ILE A 28 20.34 0.91 -7.48
C ILE A 28 20.34 1.20 -5.97
N THR A 29 21.46 1.66 -5.44
CA THR A 29 21.63 1.75 -3.98
C THR A 29 22.03 3.15 -3.49
N ASN A 30 21.55 3.49 -2.27
CA ASN A 30 22.02 4.66 -1.51
C ASN A 30 21.79 6.00 -2.21
N ILE A 31 20.70 6.12 -2.94
CA ILE A 31 20.37 7.32 -3.75
C ILE A 31 19.13 8.04 -3.19
N LYS A 32 19.19 9.35 -3.16
CA LYS A 32 18.03 10.23 -3.01
C LYS A 32 17.61 10.75 -4.38
N PHE A 33 16.39 10.43 -4.79
CA PHE A 33 15.72 11.07 -5.91
C PHE A 33 14.87 12.22 -5.37
N GLU A 34 15.11 13.44 -5.83
CA GLU A 34 14.46 14.62 -5.30
C GLU A 34 13.84 15.46 -6.40
N ASN A 35 12.52 15.75 -6.26
CA ASN A 35 11.72 16.54 -7.20
C ASN A 35 11.80 16.06 -8.67
N VAL A 36 11.97 14.76 -8.86
CA VAL A 36 11.99 14.14 -10.20
C VAL A 36 10.58 14.13 -10.77
N VAL A 37 10.46 14.59 -12.03
CA VAL A 37 9.18 14.56 -12.78
C VAL A 37 9.41 13.83 -14.09
N GLU A 38 9.05 12.56 -14.13
CA GLU A 38 9.26 11.72 -15.33
C GLU A 38 8.33 10.51 -15.33
N THR A 39 8.10 9.91 -16.50
CA THR A 39 7.47 8.58 -16.62
C THR A 39 8.57 7.55 -16.71
N VAL A 40 8.55 6.59 -15.81
CA VAL A 40 9.60 5.59 -15.61
C VAL A 40 9.18 4.23 -16.14
N GLN A 41 10.14 3.51 -16.72
CA GLN A 41 9.99 2.12 -17.13
C GLN A 41 11.10 1.29 -16.48
N GLY A 42 10.75 0.45 -15.50
CA GLY A 42 11.67 -0.42 -14.78
C GLY A 42 11.15 -1.84 -14.73
N TYR A 43 12.05 -2.81 -14.81
CA TYR A 43 11.70 -4.22 -14.77
C TYR A 43 12.84 -5.05 -14.15
N LYS A 44 12.50 -5.85 -13.13
CA LYS A 44 13.44 -6.79 -12.46
C LYS A 44 14.73 -6.16 -11.94
N LEU A 45 14.64 -5.00 -11.31
CA LEU A 45 15.76 -4.34 -10.64
C LEU A 45 15.45 -4.15 -9.15
N GLU A 46 16.47 -3.96 -8.35
CA GLU A 46 16.33 -3.59 -6.94
C GLU A 46 16.70 -2.13 -6.70
N PHE A 47 15.84 -1.42 -5.97
CA PHE A 47 16.19 -0.20 -5.27
C PHE A 47 16.43 -0.54 -3.80
N LYS A 48 17.61 -0.19 -3.27
CA LYS A 48 17.98 -0.47 -1.88
C LYS A 48 18.55 0.76 -1.19
N SER A 49 18.11 1.00 0.05
CA SER A 49 18.51 2.18 0.83
C SER A 49 18.33 3.48 0.06
N CYS A 50 17.20 3.64 -0.64
CA CYS A 50 16.91 4.82 -1.45
C CYS A 50 15.78 5.66 -0.85
N LYS A 51 15.80 6.95 -1.15
CA LYS A 51 14.76 7.88 -0.76
C LYS A 51 14.21 8.63 -1.97
N PHE A 52 12.89 8.64 -2.13
CA PHE A 52 12.17 9.41 -3.14
C PHE A 52 11.44 10.54 -2.43
N VAL A 53 11.74 11.78 -2.78
CA VAL A 53 11.18 12.99 -2.15
C VAL A 53 10.62 13.92 -3.20
N GLY A 54 9.32 14.24 -3.11
CA GLY A 54 8.67 15.16 -4.04
C GLY A 54 8.64 14.68 -5.50
N CYS A 55 8.85 13.38 -5.74
CA CYS A 55 8.86 12.83 -7.09
C CYS A 55 7.44 12.70 -7.66
N ILE A 56 7.28 12.97 -8.95
CA ILE A 56 6.05 12.80 -9.71
C ILE A 56 6.33 11.83 -10.86
N CYS A 57 5.95 10.57 -10.68
CA CYS A 57 6.20 9.48 -11.63
C CYS A 57 4.90 8.77 -11.99
N THR A 58 3.91 9.53 -12.44
CA THR A 58 2.58 9.01 -12.78
C THR A 58 2.61 8.14 -14.04
N ALA A 59 1.69 7.17 -14.12
CA ALA A 59 1.56 6.23 -15.24
C ALA A 59 2.87 5.51 -15.60
N SER A 60 3.75 5.34 -14.63
CA SER A 60 5.02 4.62 -14.75
C SER A 60 4.82 3.11 -14.62
N LYS A 61 5.89 2.34 -14.92
CA LYS A 61 5.92 0.90 -14.75
C LYS A 61 7.13 0.49 -13.92
N PHE A 62 6.89 -0.21 -12.83
CA PHE A 62 7.89 -0.78 -11.93
C PHE A 62 7.53 -2.25 -11.65
N GLU A 63 7.32 -3.01 -12.71
CA GLU A 63 6.88 -4.41 -12.63
C GLU A 63 8.01 -5.33 -12.17
N HIS A 64 7.71 -6.31 -11.28
CA HIS A 64 8.69 -7.27 -10.74
C HIS A 64 9.91 -6.60 -10.06
N MET A 65 9.74 -5.41 -9.50
CA MET A 65 10.83 -4.68 -8.84
C MET A 65 10.98 -5.10 -7.38
N TYR A 66 12.18 -4.87 -6.84
CA TYR A 66 12.47 -5.05 -5.43
C TYR A 66 12.75 -3.69 -4.80
N PHE A 67 12.06 -3.41 -3.70
CA PHE A 67 12.20 -2.17 -2.92
C PHE A 67 12.57 -2.55 -1.49
N THR A 68 13.85 -2.40 -1.14
CA THR A 68 14.37 -2.75 0.19
C THR A 68 14.93 -1.52 0.87
N ASP A 69 14.47 -1.22 2.08
CA ASP A 69 14.87 -0.01 2.80
C ASP A 69 14.59 1.28 2.01
N ILE A 70 13.31 1.54 1.73
CA ILE A 70 12.89 2.67 0.90
C ILE A 70 11.96 3.61 1.67
N ILE A 71 12.14 4.91 1.45
CA ILE A 71 11.18 5.95 1.87
C ILE A 71 10.67 6.67 0.63
N PHE A 72 9.34 6.69 0.46
CA PHE A 72 8.63 7.58 -0.45
C PHE A 72 8.01 8.70 0.40
N GLU A 73 8.37 9.95 0.15
CA GLU A 73 7.90 11.10 0.88
C GLU A 73 7.40 12.19 -0.06
N ASN A 74 6.14 12.64 0.12
CA ASN A 74 5.50 13.67 -0.70
C ASN A 74 5.51 13.37 -2.21
N CYS A 75 5.40 12.10 -2.60
CA CYS A 75 5.47 11.65 -4.00
C CYS A 75 4.08 11.43 -4.61
N ASP A 76 4.01 11.49 -5.95
CA ASP A 76 2.85 11.11 -6.74
C ASP A 76 3.23 10.00 -7.76
N PHE A 77 2.74 8.79 -7.51
CA PHE A 77 2.87 7.61 -8.36
C PHE A 77 1.49 7.12 -8.84
N SER A 78 0.55 8.03 -9.02
CA SER A 78 -0.81 7.67 -9.46
C SER A 78 -0.79 6.95 -10.81
N ASN A 79 -1.67 5.95 -10.96
CA ASN A 79 -1.79 5.08 -12.14
C ASN A 79 -0.51 4.32 -12.54
N THR A 80 0.42 4.16 -11.60
CA THR A 80 1.67 3.40 -11.82
C THR A 80 1.44 1.90 -11.62
N ASP A 81 2.14 1.09 -12.39
CA ASP A 81 2.15 -0.36 -12.24
C ASP A 81 3.35 -0.82 -11.39
N PHE A 82 3.07 -1.37 -10.22
CA PHE A 82 4.02 -2.03 -9.31
C PHE A 82 3.68 -3.51 -9.13
N SER A 83 2.97 -4.12 -10.06
CA SER A 83 2.58 -5.52 -9.94
C SER A 83 3.77 -6.46 -9.80
N GLU A 84 3.54 -7.58 -9.11
CA GLU A 84 4.53 -8.63 -8.86
C GLU A 84 5.83 -8.14 -8.20
N SER A 85 5.77 -7.01 -7.46
CA SER A 85 6.92 -6.39 -6.83
C SER A 85 7.03 -6.75 -5.35
N TYR A 86 8.22 -6.56 -4.78
CA TYR A 86 8.55 -6.88 -3.40
C TYR A 86 8.92 -5.62 -2.63
N PHE A 87 8.20 -5.35 -1.53
CA PHE A 87 8.42 -4.21 -0.66
C PHE A 87 8.83 -4.71 0.74
N ASN A 88 10.06 -4.42 1.15
CA ASN A 88 10.59 -4.84 2.45
C ASN A 88 11.23 -3.67 3.20
N ARG A 89 10.70 -3.35 4.37
CA ARG A 89 11.05 -2.17 5.15
C ARG A 89 10.89 -0.89 4.30
N VAL A 90 9.62 -0.60 3.98
CA VAL A 90 9.26 0.55 3.13
C VAL A 90 8.29 1.47 3.86
N GLU A 91 8.50 2.76 3.76
CA GLU A 91 7.56 3.78 4.23
C GLU A 91 7.03 4.64 3.08
N PHE A 92 5.70 4.84 3.07
CA PHE A 92 5.00 5.78 2.20
C PHE A 92 4.42 6.88 3.09
N ILE A 93 4.89 8.11 2.94
CA ILE A 93 4.53 9.24 3.79
C ILE A 93 4.02 10.40 2.93
N ASN A 94 2.78 10.86 3.17
CA ASN A 94 2.17 11.97 2.45
C ASN A 94 2.14 11.77 0.91
N CYS A 95 1.92 10.54 0.45
CA CYS A 95 2.03 10.20 -0.96
C CYS A 95 0.66 10.01 -1.64
N LYS A 96 0.66 10.07 -2.99
CA LYS A 96 -0.47 9.69 -3.83
C LYS A 96 -0.12 8.48 -4.67
N PHE A 97 -0.97 7.46 -4.55
CA PHE A 97 -0.93 6.21 -5.30
C PHE A 97 -2.33 5.87 -5.85
N VAL A 98 -3.04 6.90 -6.31
CA VAL A 98 -4.42 6.76 -6.83
C VAL A 98 -4.41 5.89 -8.08
N GLY A 99 -5.25 4.83 -8.10
CA GLY A 99 -5.32 3.92 -9.23
C GLY A 99 -4.08 3.07 -9.49
N THR A 100 -3.17 3.00 -8.53
CA THR A 100 -1.91 2.24 -8.65
C THR A 100 -2.17 0.74 -8.57
N ASN A 101 -1.49 -0.02 -9.42
CA ASN A 101 -1.55 -1.48 -9.44
C ASN A 101 -0.42 -2.09 -8.60
N PHE A 102 -0.80 -2.86 -7.57
CA PHE A 102 0.10 -3.64 -6.69
C PHE A 102 -0.26 -5.13 -6.70
N MET A 103 -0.97 -5.61 -7.69
CA MET A 103 -1.41 -7.01 -7.74
C MET A 103 -0.23 -7.98 -7.59
N VAL A 104 -0.48 -9.11 -6.89
CA VAL A 104 0.48 -10.21 -6.74
C VAL A 104 1.79 -9.80 -6.05
N SER A 105 1.79 -8.67 -5.34
CA SER A 105 2.99 -8.14 -4.68
C SER A 105 3.17 -8.66 -3.26
N VAL A 106 4.37 -8.49 -2.70
CA VAL A 106 4.70 -8.87 -1.34
C VAL A 106 5.07 -7.63 -0.53
N PHE A 107 4.36 -7.42 0.58
CA PHE A 107 4.63 -6.33 1.51
C PHE A 107 5.07 -6.91 2.86
N ASN A 108 6.27 -6.57 3.30
CA ASN A 108 6.83 -7.02 4.57
C ASN A 108 7.49 -5.85 5.32
N ASN A 109 7.06 -5.58 6.56
CA ASN A 109 7.49 -4.40 7.33
C ASN A 109 7.22 -3.08 6.57
N VAL A 110 5.99 -2.85 6.18
CA VAL A 110 5.60 -1.66 5.41
C VAL A 110 4.70 -0.76 6.23
N LYS A 111 4.95 0.53 6.16
CA LYS A 111 4.11 1.57 6.76
C LYS A 111 3.62 2.54 5.69
N ILE A 112 2.32 2.79 5.71
CA ILE A 112 1.68 3.83 4.89
C ILE A 112 1.04 4.83 5.85
N LYS A 113 1.40 6.10 5.72
CA LYS A 113 0.90 7.17 6.57
C LYS A 113 0.47 8.39 5.76
N ASN A 114 -0.72 8.94 6.11
CA ASN A 114 -1.27 10.17 5.56
C ASN A 114 -1.22 10.21 4.02
N SER A 115 -1.62 9.12 3.39
CA SER A 115 -1.46 8.91 1.94
C SER A 115 -2.77 8.51 1.28
N ASN A 116 -2.86 8.80 -0.03
CA ASN A 116 -4.05 8.52 -0.83
C ASN A 116 -3.80 7.33 -1.77
N PHE A 117 -4.49 6.23 -1.49
CA PHE A 117 -4.47 4.98 -2.25
C PHE A 117 -5.85 4.63 -2.84
N ARG A 118 -6.69 5.63 -3.09
CA ARG A 118 -8.02 5.40 -3.72
C ARG A 118 -7.86 4.63 -5.03
N TYR A 119 -8.78 3.69 -5.27
CA TYR A 119 -8.79 2.87 -6.48
C TYR A 119 -7.54 2.02 -6.71
N SER A 120 -6.63 1.92 -5.74
CA SER A 120 -5.45 1.06 -5.87
C SER A 120 -5.81 -0.42 -5.77
N ASN A 121 -5.01 -1.27 -6.38
CA ASN A 121 -5.27 -2.69 -6.44
C ASN A 121 -4.15 -3.51 -5.78
N PHE A 122 -4.44 -4.09 -4.63
CA PHE A 122 -3.56 -4.98 -3.87
C PHE A 122 -3.93 -6.46 -4.01
N SER A 123 -4.86 -6.82 -4.90
CA SER A 123 -5.40 -8.18 -4.99
C SER A 123 -4.31 -9.23 -5.15
N MET A 124 -4.53 -10.41 -4.55
CA MET A 124 -3.62 -11.55 -4.55
C MET A 124 -2.25 -11.29 -3.91
N SER A 125 -2.12 -10.22 -3.13
CA SER A 125 -0.85 -9.85 -2.49
C SER A 125 -0.68 -10.54 -1.13
N LYS A 126 0.60 -10.70 -0.72
CA LYS A 126 0.99 -11.16 0.60
C LYS A 126 1.41 -9.96 1.44
N ILE A 127 0.66 -9.68 2.50
CA ILE A 127 0.82 -8.50 3.34
C ILE A 127 1.14 -8.95 4.76
N LYS A 128 2.34 -8.63 5.23
CA LYS A 128 2.82 -9.02 6.56
C LYS A 128 3.52 -7.85 7.26
N GLU A 129 3.29 -7.71 8.58
CA GLU A 129 3.87 -6.61 9.36
C GLU A 129 3.56 -5.25 8.69
N PHE A 130 2.26 -4.93 8.59
CA PHE A 130 1.77 -3.82 7.78
C PHE A 130 1.03 -2.80 8.65
N ILE A 131 1.37 -1.51 8.50
CA ILE A 131 0.76 -0.41 9.24
C ILE A 131 0.11 0.57 8.27
N LEU A 132 -1.18 0.87 8.50
CA LEU A 132 -1.96 1.90 7.82
C LEU A 132 -2.41 2.94 8.83
N GLU A 133 -1.94 4.18 8.72
CA GLU A 133 -2.30 5.29 9.60
C GLU A 133 -2.76 6.51 8.78
N GLU A 134 -3.99 6.98 9.02
CA GLU A 134 -4.52 8.23 8.44
C GLU A 134 -4.52 8.22 6.89
N ASN A 135 -4.96 7.09 6.27
CA ASN A 135 -4.95 6.93 4.81
C ASN A 135 -6.34 6.94 4.19
N ASP A 136 -6.41 7.33 2.91
CA ASP A 136 -7.59 7.16 2.08
C ASP A 136 -7.39 5.96 1.13
N LEU A 137 -8.11 4.86 1.39
CA LEU A 137 -8.12 3.65 0.58
C LEU A 137 -9.50 3.38 -0.05
N ALA A 138 -10.37 4.41 -0.12
CA ALA A 138 -11.70 4.24 -0.65
C ALA A 138 -11.69 3.67 -2.09
N ASN A 139 -12.61 2.74 -2.36
CA ASN A 139 -12.74 2.03 -3.62
C ASN A 139 -11.49 1.20 -4.02
N SER A 140 -10.62 0.85 -3.08
CA SER A 140 -9.46 0.01 -3.35
C SER A 140 -9.82 -1.49 -3.31
N TYR A 141 -8.89 -2.33 -3.79
CA TYR A 141 -9.10 -3.77 -3.92
C TYR A 141 -8.04 -4.52 -3.10
N PHE A 142 -8.51 -5.35 -2.17
CA PHE A 142 -7.71 -6.29 -1.36
C PHE A 142 -8.28 -7.70 -1.50
N GLN A 143 -8.68 -8.09 -2.69
CA GLN A 143 -9.27 -9.39 -2.95
C GLN A 143 -8.22 -10.49 -2.92
N GLU A 144 -8.54 -11.64 -2.32
CA GLU A 144 -7.67 -12.81 -2.24
C GLU A 144 -6.29 -12.53 -1.61
N CYS A 145 -6.20 -11.52 -0.71
CA CYS A 145 -4.96 -11.19 -0.02
C CYS A 145 -4.71 -12.11 1.18
N GLU A 146 -3.43 -12.40 1.43
CA GLU A 146 -2.97 -12.99 2.69
C GLU A 146 -2.50 -11.87 3.62
N MET A 147 -3.32 -11.48 4.61
CA MET A 147 -2.97 -10.41 5.56
C MET A 147 -2.60 -11.00 6.92
N LYS A 148 -1.42 -10.63 7.45
CA LYS A 148 -0.94 -11.05 8.77
C LYS A 148 -0.30 -9.88 9.51
N ASN A 149 -0.59 -9.76 10.82
CA ASN A 149 -0.03 -8.70 11.64
C ASN A 149 -0.21 -7.33 10.97
N THR A 150 -1.46 -6.97 10.71
CA THR A 150 -1.85 -5.70 10.10
C THR A 150 -2.46 -4.81 11.18
N TYR A 151 -1.96 -3.59 11.27
CA TYR A 151 -2.48 -2.53 12.13
C TYR A 151 -3.09 -1.44 11.27
N ILE A 152 -4.30 -1.02 11.60
CA ILE A 152 -5.06 0.02 10.90
C ILE A 152 -5.50 1.06 11.91
N SER A 153 -5.38 2.34 11.59
CA SER A 153 -5.98 3.42 12.37
C SER A 153 -6.40 4.60 11.48
N LYS A 154 -7.54 5.20 11.82
CA LYS A 154 -8.06 6.46 11.25
C LYS A 154 -8.00 6.50 9.72
N SER A 155 -8.29 5.38 9.07
CA SER A 155 -8.20 5.25 7.62
C SER A 155 -9.58 5.07 7.00
N ASP A 156 -9.71 5.46 5.73
CA ASP A 156 -10.96 5.39 4.98
C ASP A 156 -10.94 4.20 4.02
N PHE A 157 -11.87 3.26 4.22
CA PHE A 157 -12.09 2.08 3.41
C PHE A 157 -13.47 2.06 2.75
N ILE A 158 -14.08 3.22 2.49
CA ILE A 158 -15.38 3.30 1.83
C ILE A 158 -15.37 2.48 0.53
N ASN A 159 -16.35 1.58 0.37
CA ASN A 159 -16.48 0.70 -0.80
C ASN A 159 -15.24 -0.16 -1.12
N THR A 160 -14.32 -0.35 -0.18
CA THR A 160 -13.14 -1.19 -0.38
C THR A 160 -13.54 -2.66 -0.45
N GLN A 161 -12.90 -3.42 -1.34
CA GLN A 161 -13.24 -4.82 -1.59
C GLN A 161 -12.22 -5.76 -0.95
N PHE A 162 -12.67 -6.59 0.01
CA PHE A 162 -11.87 -7.61 0.70
C PHE A 162 -12.34 -9.05 0.41
N PHE A 163 -13.05 -9.27 -0.66
CA PHE A 163 -13.59 -10.58 -1.00
C PHE A 163 -12.51 -11.67 -0.99
N ARG A 164 -12.75 -12.78 -0.28
CA ARG A 164 -11.78 -13.86 -0.03
C ARG A 164 -10.50 -13.44 0.72
N THR A 165 -10.58 -12.37 1.51
CA THR A 165 -9.48 -11.91 2.37
C THR A 165 -9.90 -12.00 3.82
N LYS A 166 -9.25 -12.85 4.60
CA LYS A 166 -9.58 -13.04 6.02
C LYS A 166 -9.16 -11.85 6.86
N LEU A 167 -10.12 -11.23 7.54
CA LEU A 167 -9.92 -10.04 8.38
C LEU A 167 -9.78 -10.36 9.88
N ASN A 168 -9.49 -11.61 10.21
CA ASN A 168 -9.36 -12.06 11.60
C ASN A 168 -8.30 -11.27 12.38
N LYS A 169 -8.69 -10.71 13.53
CA LYS A 169 -7.86 -9.86 14.43
C LYS A 169 -7.41 -8.52 13.82
N ILE A 170 -7.93 -8.12 12.68
CA ILE A 170 -7.71 -6.76 12.16
C ILE A 170 -8.76 -5.84 12.78
N ASP A 171 -8.30 -4.74 13.37
CA ASP A 171 -9.14 -3.73 14.04
C ASP A 171 -9.43 -2.56 13.10
N PHE A 172 -10.71 -2.38 12.78
CA PHE A 172 -11.22 -1.28 11.97
C PHE A 172 -12.03 -0.27 12.78
N SER A 173 -12.09 -0.42 14.13
CA SER A 173 -13.06 0.28 14.99
C SER A 173 -12.96 1.80 14.95
N ASP A 174 -11.79 2.37 14.64
CA ASP A 174 -11.53 3.81 14.49
C ASP A 174 -11.44 4.31 13.04
N SER A 175 -11.79 3.44 12.08
CA SER A 175 -11.68 3.68 10.64
C SER A 175 -13.06 3.63 9.97
N ASN A 176 -13.19 4.17 8.76
CA ASN A 176 -14.46 4.15 8.04
C ASN A 176 -14.54 2.94 7.11
N ILE A 177 -15.56 2.11 7.27
CA ILE A 177 -15.80 0.90 6.45
C ILE A 177 -17.15 0.92 5.73
N GLU A 178 -17.73 2.10 5.51
CA GLU A 178 -19.01 2.22 4.83
C GLU A 178 -18.96 1.57 3.43
N GLY A 179 -19.94 0.72 3.13
CA GLY A 179 -20.02 0.05 1.84
C GLY A 179 -18.92 -0.99 1.57
N ILE A 180 -18.16 -1.41 2.60
CA ILE A 180 -17.14 -2.46 2.45
C ILE A 180 -17.73 -3.73 1.83
N VAL A 181 -17.02 -4.33 0.88
CA VAL A 181 -17.42 -5.58 0.24
C VAL A 181 -16.61 -6.74 0.79
N VAL A 182 -17.28 -7.61 1.54
CA VAL A 182 -16.69 -8.78 2.23
C VAL A 182 -17.62 -9.98 2.13
N ALA A 183 -17.07 -11.19 2.19
CA ALA A 183 -17.90 -12.39 2.41
C ALA A 183 -18.09 -12.61 3.91
N MET A 184 -19.17 -13.31 4.28
CA MET A 184 -19.52 -13.58 5.68
C MET A 184 -18.43 -14.39 6.41
N GLU A 185 -17.79 -15.32 5.73
CA GLU A 185 -16.68 -16.10 6.27
C GLU A 185 -15.40 -15.27 6.50
N ASP A 186 -15.21 -14.16 5.79
CA ASP A 186 -14.01 -13.34 5.85
C ASP A 186 -14.01 -12.38 7.04
N VAL A 187 -15.19 -11.99 7.55
CA VAL A 187 -15.32 -11.09 8.71
C VAL A 187 -15.16 -11.79 10.06
N LYS A 188 -14.99 -13.11 10.08
CA LYS A 188 -14.87 -13.88 11.33
C LYS A 188 -13.63 -13.41 12.13
N GLY A 189 -13.89 -12.83 13.32
CA GLY A 189 -12.85 -12.31 14.22
C GLY A 189 -12.31 -10.94 13.85
N MET A 190 -12.92 -10.23 12.88
CA MET A 190 -12.72 -8.81 12.62
C MET A 190 -13.16 -7.99 13.84
N ILE A 191 -12.42 -6.93 14.17
CA ILE A 191 -12.75 -6.03 15.29
C ILE A 191 -13.36 -4.76 14.71
N VAL A 192 -14.53 -4.38 15.21
CA VAL A 192 -15.33 -3.26 14.72
C VAL A 192 -16.01 -2.52 15.87
N SER A 193 -16.43 -1.28 15.62
CA SER A 193 -17.30 -0.53 16.54
C SER A 193 -18.75 -1.01 16.49
N GLU A 194 -19.58 -0.59 17.45
CA GLU A 194 -21.03 -0.88 17.50
C GLU A 194 -21.74 -0.44 16.21
N PHE A 195 -21.44 0.76 15.73
CA PHE A 195 -22.05 1.29 14.50
C PHE A 195 -21.67 0.48 13.26
N GLN A 196 -20.41 0.09 13.16
CA GLN A 196 -19.93 -0.77 12.08
C GLN A 196 -20.54 -2.17 12.13
N ALA A 197 -20.79 -2.71 13.31
CA ALA A 197 -21.46 -3.99 13.47
C ALA A 197 -22.91 -3.96 12.92
N LEU A 198 -23.62 -2.82 13.08
CA LEU A 198 -24.93 -2.61 12.47
C LEU A 198 -24.87 -2.64 10.94
N GLU A 199 -23.87 -2.00 10.34
CA GLU A 199 -23.68 -2.02 8.88
C GLU A 199 -23.38 -3.44 8.39
N LEU A 200 -22.48 -4.16 9.06
CA LEU A 200 -22.12 -5.54 8.70
C LEU A 200 -23.26 -6.54 8.91
N SER A 201 -24.24 -6.24 9.79
CA SER A 201 -25.40 -7.11 9.98
C SER A 201 -26.26 -7.26 8.70
N LYS A 202 -26.15 -6.31 7.75
CA LYS A 202 -26.79 -6.41 6.43
C LYS A 202 -26.33 -7.63 5.65
N LEU A 203 -25.09 -8.12 5.89
CA LEU A 203 -24.59 -9.37 5.30
C LEU A 203 -25.40 -10.60 5.70
N LEU A 204 -26.08 -10.54 6.85
CA LEU A 204 -26.98 -11.58 7.35
C LEU A 204 -28.38 -11.50 6.75
N GLY A 205 -28.68 -10.51 5.91
CA GLY A 205 -30.03 -10.26 5.40
C GLY A 205 -31.02 -9.77 6.47
N ILE A 206 -30.53 -9.22 7.58
CA ILE A 206 -31.35 -8.74 8.69
C ILE A 206 -31.89 -7.34 8.36
N ASN A 207 -33.18 -7.13 8.56
CA ASN A 207 -33.82 -5.81 8.52
C ASN A 207 -33.81 -5.19 9.92
N ILE A 208 -33.06 -4.12 10.12
CA ILE A 208 -33.03 -3.39 11.38
C ILE A 208 -34.10 -2.31 11.31
N LYS A 209 -35.02 -2.30 12.29
CA LYS A 209 -36.02 -1.26 12.45
C LYS A 209 -35.44 -0.18 13.35
N THR A 210 -35.22 1.00 12.80
CA THR A 210 -34.83 2.22 13.54
C THR A 210 -36.03 2.88 14.18
#